data_fa3472017791d010e0c70d796f195acf
#
_entry.id   fa3472017791d010e0c70d796f195acf
#
_cell.length_a   1.000
_cell.length_b   1.000
_cell.length_c   1.000
_cell.angle_alpha   90.00
_cell.angle_beta   90.00
_cell.angle_gamma   90.00
#
_symmetry.space_group_name_H-M   'P 1'
#
loop_
_entity.id
_entity.type
_entity.pdbx_description
1 polymer ?
#
loop_
_entity_poly.entity_id
_entity_poly.type
_entity_poly.pdbx_seq_one_letter_code
_entity_poly.pdbx_strand_id
1 'polypeptide(L)'
;MMHVLGGKVEKADVSEYGKTELLVDKKDSAIFQNVSEKTIVWMSHTDYISKPAPGFEISAHTADCPVATAENADKKLYAIQFHPEVLHSVEGKTMLSNFVLGVCGCAGDWKMDAFVENTIREIREKVGGGKVLLALSGGVDSSVAAGLLSRAIGKQLTCVFVDHGLLRKDEGDEVEGVFGPNGQFDLNFIRVNAQQRYYDKLAGVSEPEAKRKIIGEEFIRIFEEEAKKIGAVDFLAQGTIYPDVVESGLGGESAVIKSHHNVGGLPDYVDFKEIVEPLRLLFKDEVRNAVSYTHLTL
;
A
#
# COMPACT_ATOMS: atom_id res chain seq x y z
N MET A 1 11.71 -12.44 19.51
CA MET A 1 12.48 -13.65 19.15
C MET A 1 13.42 -14.09 20.27
N MET A 2 14.44 -13.33 20.66
CA MET A 2 15.46 -13.74 21.66
C MET A 2 14.86 -14.22 22.99
N HIS A 3 13.94 -13.49 23.59
CA HIS A 3 13.28 -13.85 24.84
C HIS A 3 12.57 -15.23 24.74
N VAL A 4 11.83 -15.47 23.68
CA VAL A 4 11.08 -16.73 23.45
C VAL A 4 12.02 -17.92 23.26
N LEU A 5 13.21 -17.70 22.70
CA LEU A 5 14.21 -18.74 22.45
C LEU A 5 15.19 -18.96 23.61
N GLY A 6 14.95 -18.32 24.76
CA GLY A 6 15.74 -18.51 25.97
C GLY A 6 16.90 -17.54 26.16
N GLY A 7 16.95 -16.47 25.39
CA GLY A 7 17.81 -15.31 25.62
C GLY A 7 17.23 -14.36 26.65
N LYS A 8 17.99 -13.34 27.03
CA LYS A 8 17.60 -12.35 28.03
C LYS A 8 17.51 -10.95 27.38
N VAL A 9 16.37 -10.29 27.57
CA VAL A 9 16.12 -8.91 27.15
C VAL A 9 15.92 -8.07 28.40
N GLU A 10 16.61 -6.95 28.50
CA GLU A 10 16.61 -6.06 29.66
C GLU A 10 16.49 -4.60 29.19
N LYS A 11 16.07 -3.73 30.09
CA LYS A 11 16.08 -2.30 29.85
C LYS A 11 17.54 -1.82 29.79
N ALA A 12 17.88 -1.06 28.76
CA ALA A 12 19.21 -0.51 28.61
C ALA A 12 19.44 0.65 29.61
N ASP A 13 20.68 0.78 30.12
CA ASP A 13 21.09 1.94 30.91
C ASP A 13 21.12 3.21 30.04
N VAL A 14 21.51 3.06 28.76
CA VAL A 14 21.52 4.10 27.75
C VAL A 14 20.61 3.66 26.61
N SER A 15 19.59 4.45 26.32
CA SER A 15 18.70 4.23 25.17
C SER A 15 19.33 4.80 23.90
N GLU A 16 19.27 4.07 22.82
CA GLU A 16 19.80 4.53 21.54
C GLU A 16 18.68 5.01 20.61
N TYR A 17 18.73 6.28 20.22
CA TYR A 17 17.82 6.91 19.28
C TYR A 17 18.60 7.69 18.22
N GLY A 18 18.35 7.40 16.95
CA GLY A 18 18.96 8.10 15.83
C GLY A 18 20.12 7.35 15.20
N LYS A 19 21.04 8.11 14.58
CA LYS A 19 22.20 7.57 13.86
C LYS A 19 23.25 7.06 14.83
N THR A 20 23.60 5.79 14.71
CA THR A 20 24.58 5.11 15.56
C THR A 20 25.57 4.33 14.70
N GLU A 21 26.84 4.31 15.09
CA GLU A 21 27.88 3.50 14.42
C GLU A 21 27.70 2.03 14.82
N LEU A 22 27.52 1.16 13.83
CA LEU A 22 27.52 -0.29 13.97
C LEU A 22 28.89 -0.84 13.65
N LEU A 23 29.38 -1.71 14.53
CA LEU A 23 30.64 -2.45 14.35
C LEU A 23 30.32 -3.91 14.04
N VAL A 24 30.72 -4.38 12.87
CA VAL A 24 30.51 -5.76 12.43
C VAL A 24 31.59 -6.65 13.01
N ASP A 25 31.20 -7.59 13.89
CA ASP A 25 32.07 -8.53 14.55
C ASP A 25 32.33 -9.79 13.71
N LYS A 26 31.26 -10.26 13.03
CA LYS A 26 31.28 -11.48 12.22
C LYS A 26 31.17 -11.17 10.74
N LYS A 27 32.34 -11.03 10.09
CA LYS A 27 32.45 -10.65 8.66
C LYS A 27 31.91 -11.71 7.70
N ASP A 28 31.87 -12.98 8.10
CA ASP A 28 31.36 -14.09 7.33
C ASP A 28 29.84 -14.29 7.50
N SER A 29 29.19 -13.46 8.33
CA SER A 29 27.74 -13.45 8.43
C SER A 29 27.09 -13.19 7.08
N ALA A 30 26.09 -14.00 6.75
CA ALA A 30 25.38 -13.89 5.47
C ALA A 30 24.75 -12.51 5.24
N ILE A 31 24.24 -11.87 6.30
CA ILE A 31 23.60 -10.55 6.19
C ILE A 31 24.59 -9.40 6.02
N PHE A 32 25.88 -9.61 6.35
CA PHE A 32 26.92 -8.60 6.25
C PHE A 32 27.84 -8.74 5.03
N GLN A 33 27.48 -9.59 4.08
CA GLN A 33 28.22 -9.69 2.82
C GLN A 33 28.18 -8.35 2.08
N ASN A 34 29.37 -7.84 1.66
CA ASN A 34 29.52 -6.52 1.02
C ASN A 34 29.05 -5.33 1.87
N VAL A 35 28.99 -5.49 3.19
CA VAL A 35 28.75 -4.42 4.17
C VAL A 35 30.09 -4.04 4.82
N SER A 36 30.31 -2.75 5.04
CA SER A 36 31.52 -2.21 5.68
C SER A 36 31.65 -2.70 7.13
N GLU A 37 32.87 -2.90 7.62
CA GLU A 37 33.13 -3.27 9.02
C GLU A 37 32.56 -2.25 10.02
N LYS A 38 32.46 -0.99 9.60
CA LYS A 38 31.83 0.11 10.32
C LYS A 38 30.85 0.79 9.41
N THR A 39 29.60 0.86 9.85
CA THR A 39 28.51 1.50 9.10
C THR A 39 27.58 2.26 10.03
N ILE A 40 26.77 3.15 9.47
CA ILE A 40 25.79 3.91 10.24
C ILE A 40 24.43 3.26 10.09
N VAL A 41 23.78 3.02 11.22
CA VAL A 41 22.43 2.47 11.31
C VAL A 41 21.52 3.40 12.12
N TRP A 42 20.21 3.23 11.95
CA TRP A 42 19.20 3.96 12.72
C TRP A 42 18.71 3.11 13.87
N MET A 43 18.98 3.55 15.10
CA MET A 43 18.50 2.94 16.33
C MET A 43 17.23 3.63 16.85
N SER A 44 16.36 2.86 17.50
CA SER A 44 15.15 3.37 18.16
C SER A 44 14.70 2.36 19.22
N HIS A 45 15.42 2.27 20.33
CA HIS A 45 15.11 1.30 21.38
C HIS A 45 15.52 1.76 22.79
N THR A 46 14.79 1.24 23.79
CA THR A 46 15.10 1.34 25.23
C THR A 46 15.50 -0.01 25.83
N ASP A 47 15.06 -1.11 25.19
CA ASP A 47 15.39 -2.46 25.64
C ASP A 47 16.44 -3.05 24.70
N TYR A 48 17.32 -3.89 25.23
CA TYR A 48 18.37 -4.54 24.47
C TYR A 48 18.52 -6.02 24.86
N ILE A 49 19.18 -6.79 24.00
CA ILE A 49 19.52 -8.18 24.28
C ILE A 49 20.76 -8.21 25.16
N SER A 50 20.60 -8.51 26.45
CA SER A 50 21.74 -8.64 27.38
C SER A 50 22.43 -10.01 27.28
N LYS A 51 21.70 -11.05 26.82
CA LYS A 51 22.23 -12.38 26.58
C LYS A 51 21.54 -12.99 25.38
N PRO A 52 22.28 -13.36 24.31
CA PRO A 52 21.72 -14.08 23.17
C PRO A 52 21.08 -15.42 23.59
N ALA A 53 20.10 -15.86 22.83
CA ALA A 53 19.51 -17.18 23.00
C ALA A 53 20.55 -18.29 22.71
N PRO A 54 20.41 -19.50 23.29
CA PRO A 54 21.31 -20.61 23.03
C PRO A 54 21.42 -20.92 21.53
N GLY A 55 22.67 -21.05 21.06
CA GLY A 55 22.99 -21.30 19.67
C GLY A 55 22.97 -20.07 18.76
N PHE A 56 22.80 -18.87 19.34
CA PHE A 56 23.02 -17.61 18.62
C PHE A 56 24.41 -17.06 18.88
N GLU A 57 25.03 -16.56 17.83
CA GLU A 57 26.31 -15.83 17.86
C GLU A 57 26.05 -14.33 17.64
N ILE A 58 26.77 -13.48 18.37
CA ILE A 58 26.71 -12.02 18.14
C ILE A 58 27.44 -11.75 16.84
N SER A 59 26.82 -10.98 15.95
CA SER A 59 27.38 -10.65 14.64
C SER A 59 27.71 -9.17 14.45
N ALA A 60 27.13 -8.28 15.26
CA ALA A 60 27.53 -6.87 15.36
C ALA A 60 27.06 -6.23 16.66
N HIS A 61 27.73 -5.13 17.05
CA HIS A 61 27.43 -4.34 18.23
C HIS A 61 27.54 -2.83 17.97
N THR A 62 27.04 -2.02 18.92
CA THR A 62 27.33 -0.58 19.00
C THR A 62 28.05 -0.28 20.33
N ALA A 63 28.39 0.97 20.57
CA ALA A 63 29.02 1.36 21.83
C ALA A 63 28.17 1.03 23.07
N ASP A 64 26.83 1.16 22.94
CA ASP A 64 25.89 1.02 24.07
C ASP A 64 24.99 -0.23 23.93
N CYS A 65 24.96 -0.88 22.77
CA CYS A 65 24.20 -2.10 22.51
C CYS A 65 25.14 -3.27 22.17
N PRO A 66 25.48 -4.13 23.13
CA PRO A 66 26.44 -5.22 22.93
C PRO A 66 25.94 -6.32 21.97
N VAL A 67 24.63 -6.38 21.73
CA VAL A 67 24.01 -7.32 20.80
C VAL A 67 23.08 -6.54 19.86
N ALA A 68 23.68 -5.76 18.97
CA ALA A 68 22.91 -5.07 17.94
C ALA A 68 22.41 -6.02 16.86
N THR A 69 23.19 -7.10 16.59
CA THR A 69 22.75 -8.22 15.77
C THR A 69 23.23 -9.56 16.35
N ALA A 70 22.42 -10.59 16.14
CA ALA A 70 22.80 -11.97 16.47
C ALA A 70 22.16 -12.93 15.50
N GLU A 71 22.84 -14.05 15.24
CA GLU A 71 22.41 -15.03 14.25
C GLU A 71 22.52 -16.48 14.75
N ASN A 72 21.64 -17.32 14.26
CA ASN A 72 21.77 -18.77 14.25
C ASN A 72 21.69 -19.22 12.79
N ALA A 73 22.84 -19.34 12.14
CA ALA A 73 22.95 -19.62 10.71
C ALA A 73 22.33 -20.97 10.33
N ASP A 74 22.50 -22.01 11.18
CA ASP A 74 21.95 -23.34 10.94
C ASP A 74 20.42 -23.33 10.86
N LYS A 75 19.78 -22.48 11.68
CA LYS A 75 18.32 -22.31 11.71
C LYS A 75 17.83 -21.19 10.82
N LYS A 76 18.72 -20.50 10.12
CA LYS A 76 18.43 -19.30 9.30
C LYS A 76 17.67 -18.22 10.09
N LEU A 77 18.03 -18.02 11.36
CA LEU A 77 17.42 -17.01 12.23
C LEU A 77 18.41 -15.87 12.43
N TYR A 78 17.99 -14.65 12.09
CA TYR A 78 18.77 -13.44 12.20
C TYR A 78 17.97 -12.41 13.00
N ALA A 79 18.59 -11.82 14.02
CA ALA A 79 18.01 -10.76 14.84
C ALA A 79 18.79 -9.48 14.65
N ILE A 80 18.10 -8.39 14.46
CA ILE A 80 18.66 -7.05 14.35
C ILE A 80 17.88 -6.09 15.26
N GLN A 81 18.59 -5.16 15.89
CA GLN A 81 18.02 -4.19 16.82
C GLN A 81 17.70 -2.85 16.12
N PHE A 82 18.42 -2.53 15.08
CA PHE A 82 18.25 -1.30 14.29
C PHE A 82 17.21 -1.47 13.18
N HIS A 83 16.92 -0.36 12.51
CA HIS A 83 16.00 -0.28 11.38
C HIS A 83 16.77 -0.27 10.04
N PRO A 84 16.96 -1.41 9.37
CA PRO A 84 17.66 -1.47 8.09
C PRO A 84 16.84 -0.89 6.93
N GLU A 85 15.52 -0.80 7.08
CA GLU A 85 14.58 -0.34 6.06
C GLU A 85 14.59 1.18 5.85
N VAL A 86 15.08 1.94 6.83
CA VAL A 86 15.09 3.40 6.72
C VAL A 86 16.33 3.91 6.01
N LEU A 87 16.23 5.01 5.26
CA LEU A 87 17.33 5.62 4.51
C LEU A 87 18.51 6.08 5.37
N HIS A 88 18.31 6.25 6.67
CA HIS A 88 19.36 6.63 7.62
C HIS A 88 20.30 5.47 7.95
N SER A 89 19.90 4.23 7.71
CA SER A 89 20.76 3.04 7.75
C SER A 89 21.47 2.91 6.39
N VAL A 90 22.73 3.36 6.32
CA VAL A 90 23.46 3.60 5.06
C VAL A 90 23.53 2.34 4.18
N GLU A 91 23.82 1.19 4.76
CA GLU A 91 23.92 -0.09 4.06
C GLU A 91 22.74 -1.04 4.38
N GLY A 92 21.66 -0.51 4.97
CA GLY A 92 20.48 -1.28 5.36
C GLY A 92 19.86 -2.06 4.21
N LYS A 93 19.77 -1.46 3.02
CA LYS A 93 19.30 -2.11 1.80
C LYS A 93 20.13 -3.33 1.41
N THR A 94 21.46 -3.25 1.55
CA THR A 94 22.37 -4.38 1.29
C THR A 94 22.11 -5.51 2.26
N MET A 95 21.98 -5.22 3.56
CA MET A 95 21.69 -6.19 4.61
C MET A 95 20.35 -6.91 4.36
N LEU A 96 19.30 -6.15 4.01
CA LEU A 96 17.99 -6.72 3.65
C LEU A 96 18.06 -7.57 2.39
N SER A 97 18.78 -7.14 1.37
CA SER A 97 18.99 -7.90 0.14
C SER A 97 19.71 -9.22 0.42
N ASN A 98 20.77 -9.18 1.23
CA ASN A 98 21.52 -10.36 1.64
C ASN A 98 20.62 -11.37 2.37
N PHE A 99 19.73 -10.89 3.24
CA PHE A 99 18.80 -11.77 3.94
C PHE A 99 17.75 -12.35 2.98
N VAL A 100 17.06 -11.49 2.21
CA VAL A 100 15.94 -11.93 1.35
C VAL A 100 16.44 -12.82 0.20
N LEU A 101 17.48 -12.40 -0.51
CA LEU A 101 17.96 -13.12 -1.68
C LEU A 101 18.96 -14.22 -1.28
N GLY A 102 19.86 -13.94 -0.35
CA GLY A 102 20.92 -14.87 0.05
C GLY A 102 20.44 -15.92 1.04
N VAL A 103 19.86 -15.53 2.19
CA VAL A 103 19.44 -16.46 3.23
C VAL A 103 18.12 -17.14 2.91
N CYS A 104 17.09 -16.35 2.50
CA CYS A 104 15.78 -16.88 2.16
C CYS A 104 15.72 -17.53 0.77
N GLY A 105 16.66 -17.20 -0.14
CA GLY A 105 16.69 -17.73 -1.49
C GLY A 105 15.56 -17.23 -2.39
N CYS A 106 15.01 -16.03 -2.10
CA CYS A 106 13.99 -15.44 -2.95
C CYS A 106 14.56 -15.09 -4.34
N ALA A 107 13.80 -15.36 -5.39
CA ALA A 107 14.26 -15.20 -6.78
C ALA A 107 14.40 -13.73 -7.22
N GLY A 108 13.73 -12.78 -6.53
CA GLY A 108 13.73 -11.36 -6.91
C GLY A 108 13.03 -11.13 -8.26
N ASP A 109 12.04 -11.95 -8.58
CA ASP A 109 11.33 -11.98 -9.87
C ASP A 109 10.05 -11.12 -9.89
N TRP A 110 9.78 -10.39 -8.81
CA TRP A 110 8.70 -9.40 -8.76
C TRP A 110 9.01 -8.23 -9.71
N LYS A 111 8.35 -8.20 -10.87
CA LYS A 111 8.52 -7.18 -11.90
C LYS A 111 7.18 -6.57 -12.27
N MET A 112 7.15 -5.25 -12.48
CA MET A 112 5.91 -4.51 -12.70
C MET A 112 5.25 -4.85 -14.03
N ASP A 113 6.02 -5.11 -15.09
CA ASP A 113 5.49 -5.57 -16.38
C ASP A 113 4.75 -6.90 -16.25
N ALA A 114 5.36 -7.88 -15.60
CA ALA A 114 4.74 -9.17 -15.33
C ALA A 114 3.51 -9.04 -14.44
N PHE A 115 3.56 -8.17 -13.42
CA PHE A 115 2.41 -7.87 -12.57
C PHE A 115 1.23 -7.35 -13.38
N VAL A 116 1.45 -6.35 -14.23
CA VAL A 116 0.39 -5.73 -15.06
C VAL A 116 -0.28 -6.75 -15.97
N GLU A 117 0.49 -7.56 -16.68
CA GLU A 117 -0.06 -8.59 -17.59
C GLU A 117 -0.81 -9.70 -16.82
N ASN A 118 -0.29 -10.12 -15.68
CA ASN A 118 -0.98 -11.11 -14.81
C ASN A 118 -2.29 -10.53 -14.26
N THR A 119 -2.27 -9.32 -13.74
CA THR A 119 -3.45 -8.65 -13.20
C THR A 119 -4.54 -8.49 -14.27
N ILE A 120 -4.17 -8.09 -15.49
CA ILE A 120 -5.12 -7.99 -16.61
C ILE A 120 -5.76 -9.35 -16.91
N ARG A 121 -4.99 -10.43 -16.90
CA ARG A 121 -5.51 -11.78 -17.11
C ARG A 121 -6.47 -12.20 -15.99
N GLU A 122 -6.08 -12.01 -14.74
CA GLU A 122 -6.89 -12.33 -13.55
C GLU A 122 -8.22 -11.56 -13.55
N ILE A 123 -8.18 -10.25 -13.91
CA ILE A 123 -9.41 -9.45 -14.04
C ILE A 123 -10.32 -10.03 -15.12
N ARG A 124 -9.79 -10.40 -16.30
CA ARG A 124 -10.60 -10.99 -17.36
C ARG A 124 -11.24 -12.31 -16.95
N GLU A 125 -10.50 -13.17 -16.30
CA GLU A 125 -10.99 -14.46 -15.78
C GLU A 125 -12.08 -14.25 -14.72
N LYS A 126 -11.85 -13.34 -13.77
CA LYS A 126 -12.77 -13.05 -12.67
C LYS A 126 -14.07 -12.40 -13.15
N VAL A 127 -13.98 -11.42 -14.01
CA VAL A 127 -15.14 -10.63 -14.48
C VAL A 127 -15.93 -11.37 -15.56
N GLY A 128 -15.26 -12.09 -16.46
CA GLY A 128 -15.91 -12.77 -17.59
C GLY A 128 -16.77 -11.79 -18.42
N GLY A 129 -18.06 -12.05 -18.51
CA GLY A 129 -19.04 -11.18 -19.21
C GLY A 129 -19.72 -10.15 -18.30
N GLY A 130 -19.32 -10.03 -17.04
CA GLY A 130 -19.95 -9.15 -16.06
C GLY A 130 -19.63 -7.66 -16.26
N LYS A 131 -20.39 -6.80 -15.60
CA LYS A 131 -20.20 -5.35 -15.60
C LYS A 131 -19.50 -4.91 -14.32
N VAL A 132 -18.55 -4.01 -14.44
CA VAL A 132 -17.76 -3.46 -13.34
C VAL A 132 -18.03 -1.98 -13.17
N LEU A 133 -18.23 -1.54 -11.93
CA LEU A 133 -18.37 -0.14 -11.55
C LEU A 133 -17.16 0.30 -10.74
N LEU A 134 -16.57 1.42 -11.09
CA LEU A 134 -15.45 2.03 -10.37
C LEU A 134 -15.79 3.47 -9.98
N ALA A 135 -15.60 3.80 -8.70
CA ALA A 135 -15.57 5.19 -8.25
C ALA A 135 -14.20 5.79 -8.58
N LEU A 136 -14.17 6.70 -9.55
CA LEU A 136 -12.95 7.38 -9.97
C LEU A 136 -12.81 8.70 -9.21
N SER A 137 -11.80 8.79 -8.33
CA SER A 137 -11.58 9.98 -7.50
C SER A 137 -10.67 11.04 -8.14
N GLY A 138 -10.04 10.73 -9.28
CA GLY A 138 -8.98 11.55 -9.88
C GLY A 138 -7.60 11.31 -9.25
N GLY A 139 -7.51 10.59 -8.12
CA GLY A 139 -6.23 10.20 -7.51
C GLY A 139 -5.50 9.11 -8.30
N VAL A 140 -4.18 9.01 -8.09
CA VAL A 140 -3.30 8.06 -8.81
C VAL A 140 -3.81 6.62 -8.73
N ASP A 141 -4.24 6.15 -7.56
CA ASP A 141 -4.63 4.77 -7.36
C ASP A 141 -5.88 4.40 -8.15
N SER A 142 -6.94 5.22 -8.04
CA SER A 142 -8.17 4.99 -8.82
C SER A 142 -7.94 5.12 -10.33
N SER A 143 -7.04 5.98 -10.76
CA SER A 143 -6.68 6.17 -12.17
C SER A 143 -5.91 4.96 -12.72
N VAL A 144 -4.94 4.42 -11.96
CA VAL A 144 -4.22 3.20 -12.37
C VAL A 144 -5.15 1.99 -12.38
N ALA A 145 -6.05 1.87 -11.39
CA ALA A 145 -7.08 0.83 -11.39
C ALA A 145 -7.98 0.93 -12.62
N ALA A 146 -8.44 2.14 -12.99
CA ALA A 146 -9.22 2.39 -14.19
C ALA A 146 -8.47 1.97 -15.48
N GLY A 147 -7.20 2.32 -15.57
CA GLY A 147 -6.34 1.94 -16.71
C GLY A 147 -6.18 0.43 -16.85
N LEU A 148 -5.91 -0.30 -15.77
CA LEU A 148 -5.80 -1.76 -15.76
C LEU A 148 -7.13 -2.43 -16.14
N LEU A 149 -8.22 -1.98 -15.54
CA LEU A 149 -9.56 -2.48 -15.81
C LEU A 149 -9.98 -2.22 -17.26
N SER A 150 -9.74 -1.01 -17.78
CA SER A 150 -10.04 -0.70 -19.18
C SER A 150 -9.29 -1.61 -20.15
N ARG A 151 -8.01 -1.88 -19.92
CA ARG A 151 -7.22 -2.82 -20.72
C ARG A 151 -7.71 -4.26 -20.62
N ALA A 152 -8.24 -4.63 -19.46
CA ALA A 152 -8.75 -5.98 -19.21
C ALA A 152 -10.12 -6.22 -19.84
N ILE A 153 -11.08 -5.31 -19.64
CA ILE A 153 -12.51 -5.55 -19.89
C ILE A 153 -13.21 -4.45 -20.73
N GLY A 154 -12.50 -3.41 -21.14
CA GLY A 154 -13.05 -2.37 -22.04
C GLY A 154 -14.37 -1.77 -21.54
N LYS A 155 -15.36 -1.70 -22.41
CA LYS A 155 -16.71 -1.13 -22.14
C LYS A 155 -17.56 -1.88 -21.09
N GLN A 156 -17.09 -3.00 -20.55
CA GLN A 156 -17.72 -3.59 -19.36
C GLN A 156 -17.45 -2.75 -18.09
N LEU A 157 -16.43 -1.87 -18.14
CA LEU A 157 -16.11 -0.93 -17.06
C LEU A 157 -16.92 0.36 -17.23
N THR A 158 -17.57 0.78 -16.14
CA THR A 158 -18.14 2.12 -15.99
C THR A 158 -17.43 2.85 -14.84
N CYS A 159 -16.82 3.99 -15.12
CA CYS A 159 -16.20 4.87 -14.14
C CYS A 159 -17.14 6.03 -13.82
N VAL A 160 -17.45 6.25 -12.54
CA VAL A 160 -18.19 7.40 -12.06
C VAL A 160 -17.23 8.37 -11.36
N PHE A 161 -17.12 9.56 -11.91
CA PHE A 161 -16.34 10.66 -11.37
C PHE A 161 -17.27 11.73 -10.79
N VAL A 162 -17.13 12.03 -9.50
CA VAL A 162 -17.95 13.04 -8.82
C VAL A 162 -17.17 14.33 -8.70
N ASP A 163 -17.59 15.35 -9.45
CA ASP A 163 -17.08 16.70 -9.32
C ASP A 163 -17.79 17.42 -8.17
N HIS A 164 -17.14 17.41 -7.02
CA HIS A 164 -17.68 17.95 -5.76
C HIS A 164 -17.30 19.44 -5.54
N GLY A 165 -16.64 20.09 -6.50
CA GLY A 165 -16.25 21.50 -6.39
C GLY A 165 -15.10 21.80 -5.43
N LEU A 166 -14.48 20.77 -4.82
CA LEU A 166 -13.32 20.90 -3.94
C LEU A 166 -12.05 20.32 -4.59
N LEU A 167 -12.11 20.11 -5.91
CA LEU A 167 -11.00 19.65 -6.73
C LEU A 167 -9.96 20.76 -6.90
N ARG A 168 -8.76 20.39 -7.32
CA ARG A 168 -7.78 21.35 -7.79
C ARG A 168 -8.30 22.04 -9.04
N LYS A 169 -7.69 23.18 -9.38
CA LYS A 169 -8.01 23.88 -10.61
C LYS A 169 -7.83 22.93 -11.82
N ASP A 170 -8.86 22.90 -12.66
CA ASP A 170 -8.93 22.13 -13.92
C ASP A 170 -8.86 20.58 -13.76
N GLU A 171 -8.72 20.04 -12.53
CA GLU A 171 -8.57 18.59 -12.27
C GLU A 171 -9.74 17.76 -12.83
N GLY A 172 -10.98 18.25 -12.75
CA GLY A 172 -12.13 17.56 -13.32
C GLY A 172 -12.06 17.44 -14.85
N ASP A 173 -11.57 18.49 -15.51
CA ASP A 173 -11.42 18.53 -16.97
C ASP A 173 -10.22 17.65 -17.42
N GLU A 174 -9.16 17.62 -16.63
CA GLU A 174 -8.02 16.70 -16.86
C GLU A 174 -8.47 15.24 -16.77
N VAL A 175 -9.22 14.87 -15.73
CA VAL A 175 -9.76 13.50 -15.57
C VAL A 175 -10.68 13.13 -16.74
N GLU A 176 -11.58 14.03 -17.15
CA GLU A 176 -12.45 13.83 -18.29
C GLU A 176 -11.67 13.76 -19.61
N GLY A 177 -10.59 14.54 -19.76
CA GLY A 177 -9.70 14.48 -20.91
C GLY A 177 -9.01 13.10 -21.06
N VAL A 178 -8.71 12.45 -19.94
CA VAL A 178 -8.05 11.13 -19.92
C VAL A 178 -9.06 9.99 -20.09
N PHE A 179 -10.16 10.00 -19.34
CA PHE A 179 -11.09 8.88 -19.24
C PHE A 179 -12.43 9.11 -19.95
N GLY A 180 -12.72 10.32 -20.38
CA GLY A 180 -13.96 10.67 -21.05
C GLY A 180 -14.07 10.12 -22.47
N PRO A 181 -15.15 10.45 -23.20
CA PRO A 181 -15.45 9.90 -24.51
C PRO A 181 -14.38 10.12 -25.59
N ASN A 182 -13.59 11.18 -25.45
CA ASN A 182 -12.47 11.51 -26.33
C ASN A 182 -11.11 11.15 -25.73
N GLY A 183 -11.11 10.47 -24.59
CA GLY A 183 -9.91 10.04 -23.88
C GLY A 183 -9.26 8.82 -24.49
N GLN A 184 -8.15 8.41 -23.91
CA GLN A 184 -7.34 7.31 -24.42
C GLN A 184 -7.81 5.90 -23.99
N PHE A 185 -8.79 5.82 -23.07
CA PHE A 185 -9.24 4.55 -22.53
C PHE A 185 -10.61 4.12 -23.06
N ASP A 186 -10.73 2.85 -23.42
CA ASP A 186 -12.00 2.24 -23.85
C ASP A 186 -12.82 1.82 -22.61
N LEU A 187 -13.62 2.74 -22.06
CA LEU A 187 -14.50 2.53 -20.93
C LEU A 187 -15.74 3.44 -21.02
N ASN A 188 -16.73 3.24 -20.14
CA ASN A 188 -17.83 4.17 -19.99
C ASN A 188 -17.47 5.16 -18.86
N PHE A 189 -17.57 6.46 -19.14
CA PHE A 189 -17.26 7.52 -18.19
C PHE A 189 -18.49 8.37 -17.89
N ILE A 190 -18.75 8.61 -16.60
CA ILE A 190 -19.84 9.45 -16.13
C ILE A 190 -19.24 10.50 -15.20
N ARG A 191 -19.31 11.79 -15.60
CA ARG A 191 -18.99 12.91 -14.71
C ARG A 191 -20.26 13.45 -14.10
N VAL A 192 -20.35 13.47 -12.78
CA VAL A 192 -21.46 13.99 -12.02
C VAL A 192 -21.07 15.34 -11.46
N ASN A 193 -21.69 16.43 -11.92
CA ASN A 193 -21.51 17.73 -11.30
C ASN A 193 -22.36 17.81 -10.05
N ALA A 194 -21.72 17.74 -8.88
CA ALA A 194 -22.35 17.79 -7.58
C ALA A 194 -21.91 19.02 -6.75
N GLN A 195 -21.22 19.99 -7.36
CA GLN A 195 -20.59 21.11 -6.66
C GLN A 195 -21.56 21.85 -5.74
N GLN A 196 -22.73 22.26 -6.24
CA GLN A 196 -23.71 22.99 -5.44
C GLN A 196 -24.19 22.18 -4.24
N ARG A 197 -24.39 20.86 -4.43
CA ARG A 197 -24.84 19.95 -3.39
C ARG A 197 -23.84 19.86 -2.23
N TYR A 198 -22.53 19.85 -2.53
CA TYR A 198 -21.49 19.91 -1.51
C TYR A 198 -21.39 21.28 -0.84
N TYR A 199 -21.48 22.36 -1.60
CA TYR A 199 -21.43 23.71 -1.04
C TYR A 199 -22.56 23.96 -0.05
N ASP A 200 -23.77 23.52 -0.36
CA ASP A 200 -24.93 23.67 0.52
C ASP A 200 -24.74 22.88 1.84
N LYS A 201 -24.19 21.68 1.77
CA LYS A 201 -23.96 20.85 2.95
C LYS A 201 -22.76 21.27 3.81
N LEU A 202 -21.78 21.89 3.21
CA LEU A 202 -20.58 22.38 3.91
C LEU A 202 -20.73 23.80 4.42
N ALA A 203 -21.80 24.50 4.07
CA ALA A 203 -22.06 25.87 4.51
C ALA A 203 -22.09 25.95 6.05
N GLY A 204 -21.22 26.81 6.62
CA GLY A 204 -21.11 27.01 8.07
C GLY A 204 -20.38 25.90 8.85
N VAL A 205 -19.93 24.85 8.19
CA VAL A 205 -19.16 23.77 8.85
C VAL A 205 -17.69 24.16 8.86
N SER A 206 -17.11 24.40 10.04
CA SER A 206 -15.70 24.78 10.22
C SER A 206 -14.81 23.62 10.68
N GLU A 207 -15.37 22.67 11.41
CA GLU A 207 -14.66 21.58 12.04
C GLU A 207 -14.18 20.55 10.96
N PRO A 208 -12.86 20.24 10.90
CA PRO A 208 -12.29 19.40 9.82
C PRO A 208 -12.87 17.99 9.72
N GLU A 209 -13.13 17.34 10.86
CA GLU A 209 -13.67 15.98 10.88
C GLU A 209 -15.12 15.93 10.42
N ALA A 210 -15.92 16.95 10.80
CA ALA A 210 -17.29 17.08 10.32
C ALA A 210 -17.33 17.28 8.80
N LYS A 211 -16.42 18.11 8.24
CA LYS A 211 -16.30 18.28 6.78
C LYS A 211 -15.99 16.94 6.09
N ARG A 212 -15.00 16.22 6.60
CA ARG A 212 -14.58 14.93 6.03
C ARG A 212 -15.73 13.93 6.00
N LYS A 213 -16.49 13.85 7.10
CA LYS A 213 -17.67 12.98 7.20
C LYS A 213 -18.75 13.34 6.19
N ILE A 214 -19.08 14.62 6.08
CA ILE A 214 -20.09 15.13 5.12
C ILE A 214 -19.65 14.82 3.69
N ILE A 215 -18.38 15.06 3.35
CA ILE A 215 -17.85 14.80 2.01
C ILE A 215 -17.95 13.31 1.67
N GLY A 216 -17.54 12.45 2.60
CA GLY A 216 -17.59 10.99 2.38
C GLY A 216 -19.02 10.45 2.24
N GLU A 217 -19.93 10.84 3.14
CA GLU A 217 -21.33 10.41 3.08
C GLU A 217 -22.02 10.86 1.79
N GLU A 218 -21.75 12.09 1.35
CA GLU A 218 -22.36 12.62 0.15
C GLU A 218 -21.83 11.96 -1.11
N PHE A 219 -20.52 11.66 -1.14
CA PHE A 219 -19.91 10.91 -2.23
C PHE A 219 -20.60 9.54 -2.40
N ILE A 220 -20.81 8.82 -1.30
CA ILE A 220 -21.49 7.53 -1.32
C ILE A 220 -22.89 7.65 -1.91
N ARG A 221 -23.69 8.63 -1.44
CA ARG A 221 -25.06 8.83 -1.93
C ARG A 221 -25.12 9.11 -3.42
N ILE A 222 -24.24 9.97 -3.92
CA ILE A 222 -24.17 10.28 -5.34
C ILE A 222 -23.77 9.05 -6.14
N PHE A 223 -22.79 8.31 -5.66
CA PHE A 223 -22.33 7.09 -6.31
C PHE A 223 -23.46 6.03 -6.40
N GLU A 224 -24.24 5.89 -5.34
CA GLU A 224 -25.43 5.02 -5.32
C GLU A 224 -26.51 5.46 -6.29
N GLU A 225 -26.79 6.77 -6.36
CA GLU A 225 -27.75 7.33 -7.30
C GLU A 225 -27.35 7.02 -8.75
N GLU A 226 -26.08 7.14 -9.08
CA GLU A 226 -25.55 6.79 -10.40
C GLU A 226 -25.56 5.28 -10.65
N ALA A 227 -25.15 4.46 -9.67
CA ALA A 227 -25.21 3.01 -9.78
C ALA A 227 -26.64 2.51 -10.12
N LYS A 228 -27.66 3.10 -9.48
CA LYS A 228 -29.06 2.78 -9.78
C LYS A 228 -29.48 3.14 -11.22
N LYS A 229 -28.96 4.24 -11.77
CA LYS A 229 -29.22 4.64 -13.17
C LYS A 229 -28.55 3.72 -14.17
N ILE A 230 -27.34 3.23 -13.85
CA ILE A 230 -26.58 2.28 -14.69
C ILE A 230 -27.27 0.93 -14.74
N GLY A 231 -28.01 0.56 -13.70
CA GLY A 231 -28.71 -0.71 -13.58
C GLY A 231 -27.82 -1.83 -13.03
N ALA A 232 -28.10 -3.07 -13.44
CA ALA A 232 -27.38 -4.23 -12.91
C ALA A 232 -25.87 -4.15 -13.16
N VAL A 233 -25.11 -4.15 -12.09
CA VAL A 233 -23.63 -4.19 -12.06
C VAL A 233 -23.23 -5.41 -11.24
N ASP A 234 -22.30 -6.20 -11.75
CA ASP A 234 -21.90 -7.46 -11.12
C ASP A 234 -20.76 -7.27 -10.11
N PHE A 235 -19.86 -6.32 -10.37
CA PHE A 235 -18.65 -6.12 -9.58
C PHE A 235 -18.44 -4.65 -9.25
N LEU A 236 -17.99 -4.39 -8.01
CA LEU A 236 -17.43 -3.10 -7.63
C LEU A 236 -15.90 -3.17 -7.72
N ALA A 237 -15.27 -2.18 -8.35
CA ALA A 237 -13.83 -2.05 -8.34
C ALA A 237 -13.36 -0.98 -7.35
N GLN A 238 -12.24 -1.22 -6.70
CA GLN A 238 -11.62 -0.30 -5.75
C GLN A 238 -10.11 -0.17 -6.00
N GLY A 239 -9.58 1.02 -5.77
CA GLY A 239 -8.14 1.32 -5.85
C GLY A 239 -7.39 1.03 -4.55
N THR A 240 -7.82 0.03 -3.77
CA THR A 240 -7.16 -0.40 -2.52
C THR A 240 -5.72 -0.81 -2.81
N ILE A 241 -4.76 -0.33 -2.00
CA ILE A 241 -3.35 -0.69 -2.08
C ILE A 241 -2.91 -1.49 -0.86
N TYR A 242 -1.73 -2.12 -0.91
CA TYR A 242 -1.26 -3.00 0.17
C TYR A 242 -1.20 -2.35 1.56
N PRO A 243 -0.75 -1.09 1.73
CA PRO A 243 -0.81 -0.41 3.03
C PRO A 243 -2.22 -0.34 3.62
N ASP A 244 -3.26 -0.09 2.80
CA ASP A 244 -4.66 -0.05 3.26
C ASP A 244 -5.09 -1.41 3.83
N VAL A 245 -4.63 -2.51 3.21
CA VAL A 245 -4.90 -3.88 3.66
C VAL A 245 -4.25 -4.16 5.01
N VAL A 246 -2.99 -3.73 5.19
CA VAL A 246 -2.24 -3.93 6.45
C VAL A 246 -2.86 -3.11 7.57
N GLU A 247 -3.22 -1.85 7.32
CA GLU A 247 -3.83 -0.96 8.30
C GLU A 247 -5.23 -1.41 8.73
N SER A 248 -5.98 -2.05 7.84
CA SER A 248 -7.32 -2.58 8.16
C SER A 248 -7.30 -3.89 8.95
N GLY A 249 -6.11 -4.46 9.20
CA GLY A 249 -5.89 -5.72 9.93
C GLY A 249 -5.98 -6.95 9.03
N LEU A 250 -4.98 -7.81 9.13
CA LEU A 250 -4.93 -9.09 8.42
C LEU A 250 -6.09 -10.01 8.87
N GLY A 251 -7.13 -10.14 8.05
CA GLY A 251 -7.96 -11.33 8.06
C GLY A 251 -9.13 -11.40 9.04
N GLY A 252 -9.87 -10.33 9.24
CA GLY A 252 -11.23 -10.42 9.78
C GLY A 252 -12.26 -10.46 8.64
N GLU A 253 -13.29 -11.28 8.75
CA GLU A 253 -14.45 -11.32 7.86
C GLU A 253 -15.29 -10.04 7.83
N SER A 254 -14.80 -9.03 8.45
CA SER A 254 -15.25 -7.65 8.37
C SER A 254 -13.97 -6.85 8.34
N ALA A 255 -13.43 -6.62 7.17
CA ALA A 255 -12.76 -5.37 6.96
C ALA A 255 -13.82 -4.32 7.32
N VAL A 256 -13.86 -3.92 8.60
CA VAL A 256 -14.49 -2.67 9.01
C VAL A 256 -13.72 -1.65 8.21
N ILE A 257 -14.29 -1.35 7.10
CA ILE A 257 -13.86 -0.42 6.11
C ILE A 257 -13.63 0.85 6.86
N LYS A 258 -12.34 1.12 7.14
CA LYS A 258 -11.97 2.36 7.77
C LYS A 258 -12.42 3.49 6.87
N SER A 259 -13.13 4.39 7.46
CA SER A 259 -13.92 5.50 6.94
C SER A 259 -13.16 6.53 6.09
N HIS A 260 -11.94 6.26 5.61
CA HIS A 260 -11.11 7.32 5.03
C HIS A 260 -10.63 7.08 3.58
N HIS A 261 -10.64 5.84 3.09
CA HIS A 261 -10.19 5.54 1.73
C HIS A 261 -11.04 4.50 1.00
N ASN A 262 -11.93 3.82 1.70
CA ASN A 262 -12.88 2.92 1.08
C ASN A 262 -14.29 3.46 1.25
N VAL A 263 -15.10 3.30 0.25
CA VAL A 263 -16.54 3.57 0.24
C VAL A 263 -17.22 2.62 1.25
N GLY A 264 -16.88 2.81 2.51
CA GLY A 264 -17.43 2.07 3.65
C GLY A 264 -18.82 2.57 3.95
N GLY A 265 -19.78 1.73 3.68
CA GLY A 265 -21.20 2.04 3.75
C GLY A 265 -21.85 2.02 2.38
N LEU A 266 -21.37 1.16 1.48
CA LEU A 266 -22.19 0.77 0.34
C LEU A 266 -23.47 0.18 0.93
N PRO A 267 -24.63 0.70 0.56
CA PRO A 267 -25.87 0.26 1.14
C PRO A 267 -26.21 -1.14 0.66
N ASP A 268 -27.05 -1.78 1.42
CA ASP A 268 -27.69 -3.07 1.16
C ASP A 268 -28.49 -3.15 -0.18
N TYR A 269 -28.38 -2.13 -1.04
CA TYR A 269 -29.18 -2.01 -2.28
C TYR A 269 -28.49 -2.45 -3.56
N VAL A 270 -27.17 -2.61 -3.55
CA VAL A 270 -26.44 -3.05 -4.74
C VAL A 270 -25.78 -4.38 -4.42
N ASP A 271 -26.38 -5.42 -4.92
CA ASP A 271 -25.94 -6.82 -4.76
C ASP A 271 -24.76 -7.09 -5.70
N PHE A 272 -23.57 -6.55 -5.35
CA PHE A 272 -22.37 -6.91 -6.06
C PHE A 272 -21.97 -8.35 -5.74
N LYS A 273 -21.62 -9.11 -6.74
CA LYS A 273 -21.11 -10.48 -6.57
C LYS A 273 -19.81 -10.49 -5.79
N GLU A 274 -18.92 -9.55 -6.11
CA GLU A 274 -17.57 -9.47 -5.53
C GLU A 274 -16.92 -8.12 -5.78
N ILE A 275 -15.88 -7.81 -4.99
CA ILE A 275 -15.02 -6.63 -5.18
C ILE A 275 -13.79 -7.01 -6.02
N VAL A 276 -13.39 -6.13 -6.94
CA VAL A 276 -12.19 -6.23 -7.76
C VAL A 276 -11.20 -5.17 -7.30
N GLU A 277 -10.06 -5.60 -6.77
CA GLU A 277 -9.01 -4.72 -6.22
C GLU A 277 -7.68 -4.94 -6.96
N PRO A 278 -7.48 -4.32 -8.12
CA PRO A 278 -6.32 -4.58 -8.98
C PRO A 278 -4.97 -4.25 -8.35
N LEU A 279 -4.95 -3.36 -7.34
CA LEU A 279 -3.73 -2.81 -6.76
C LEU A 279 -3.43 -3.36 -5.35
N ARG A 280 -4.23 -4.30 -4.86
CA ARG A 280 -4.20 -4.81 -3.48
C ARG A 280 -2.82 -5.29 -3.00
N LEU A 281 -1.97 -5.72 -3.92
CA LEU A 281 -0.62 -6.24 -3.63
C LEU A 281 0.48 -5.18 -3.81
N LEU A 282 0.16 -3.97 -4.24
CA LEU A 282 1.13 -2.92 -4.54
C LEU A 282 1.29 -1.93 -3.41
N PHE A 283 2.53 -1.52 -3.18
CA PHE A 283 2.85 -0.31 -2.44
C PHE A 283 2.65 0.94 -3.31
N LYS A 284 2.56 2.12 -2.67
CA LYS A 284 2.30 3.39 -3.35
C LYS A 284 3.29 3.72 -4.47
N ASP A 285 4.57 3.42 -4.26
CA ASP A 285 5.60 3.66 -5.27
C ASP A 285 5.51 2.67 -6.45
N GLU A 286 5.07 1.45 -6.19
CA GLU A 286 4.80 0.45 -7.23
C GLU A 286 3.57 0.84 -8.07
N VAL A 287 2.53 1.41 -7.45
CA VAL A 287 1.38 1.97 -8.18
C VAL A 287 1.85 3.08 -9.12
N ARG A 288 2.72 3.98 -8.68
CA ARG A 288 3.32 5.02 -9.55
C ARG A 288 4.14 4.42 -10.70
N ASN A 289 4.88 3.35 -10.43
CA ASN A 289 5.61 2.64 -11.49
C ASN A 289 4.65 2.00 -12.51
N ALA A 290 3.51 1.46 -12.05
CA ALA A 290 2.48 0.91 -12.92
C ALA A 290 1.84 1.94 -13.87
N VAL A 291 1.89 3.24 -13.55
CA VAL A 291 1.46 4.34 -14.42
C VAL A 291 2.11 4.23 -15.81
N SER A 292 3.42 3.99 -15.85
CA SER A 292 4.17 3.87 -17.11
C SER A 292 3.69 2.70 -17.99
N TYR A 293 3.23 1.63 -17.38
CA TYR A 293 2.74 0.43 -18.08
C TYR A 293 1.25 0.49 -18.44
N THR A 294 0.50 1.37 -17.82
CA THR A 294 -0.91 1.61 -18.15
C THR A 294 -1.09 2.71 -19.20
N HIS A 295 0.00 3.35 -19.63
CA HIS A 295 0.00 4.50 -20.55
C HIS A 295 -0.79 5.71 -20.06
N LEU A 296 -0.98 5.81 -18.74
CA LEU A 296 -1.54 7.01 -18.11
C LEU A 296 -0.54 8.16 -18.21
N THR A 297 -0.99 9.28 -18.73
CA THR A 297 -0.32 10.57 -18.61
C THR A 297 -1.02 11.32 -17.47
N LEU A 298 -0.45 11.29 -16.29
CA LEU A 298 -0.96 12.00 -15.11
C LEU A 298 -0.17 13.28 -14.89
#